data_583d9bca1d5a8b90d5f1b37e8545b2af
#
_entry.id   583d9bca1d5a8b90d5f1b37e8545b2af
#
_cell.length_a   1.000
_cell.length_b   1.000
_cell.length_c   1.000
_cell.angle_alpha   90.00
_cell.angle_beta   90.00
_cell.angle_gamma   90.00
#
_symmetry.space_group_name_H-M   'P 1'
#
loop_
_entity.id
_entity.type
_entity.pdbx_description
1 polymer ?
#
loop_
_entity_poly.entity_id
_entity_poly.type
_entity_poly.pdbx_seq_one_letter_code
_entity_poly.pdbx_strand_id
1 'polypeptide(L)'
;SLLGTLDGYMWKYSKAYSYVDAYICCSFFLKSKLDTQKRFRDKTIGLHNFKKEMPHLDNIQKKGYVLEFGHLSRDKGTDTLLEVAKKMPDTEFVFIGYGPSTDKMKAIPNVKYLGFKTGEELYRIIAEAAISVCPSEWYENCPYSVMESVLLGTPVVGSKMGGIPELIEPGITGELFEAGNVED
;
A
#
# COMPACT_ATOMS: atom_id res chain seq x y z
N SER A 1 26.00 2.54 9.52
CA SER A 1 26.94 2.70 10.65
C SER A 1 27.65 1.37 10.90
N LEU A 2 28.91 1.42 11.37
CA LEU A 2 29.71 0.22 11.69
C LEU A 2 28.99 -0.70 12.70
N LEU A 3 28.30 -0.12 13.67
CA LEU A 3 27.51 -0.84 14.67
C LEU A 3 26.34 -1.61 14.03
N GLY A 4 25.63 -1.03 13.07
CA GLY A 4 24.55 -1.73 12.37
C GLY A 4 25.04 -2.87 11.49
N THR A 5 26.26 -2.76 10.94
CA THR A 5 26.90 -3.83 10.18
C THR A 5 27.30 -4.99 11.10
N LEU A 6 27.89 -4.69 12.28
CA LEU A 6 28.24 -5.69 13.29
C LEU A 6 26.99 -6.40 13.82
N ASP A 7 25.94 -5.67 14.12
CA ASP A 7 24.66 -6.22 14.56
C ASP A 7 24.07 -7.19 13.51
N GLY A 8 24.05 -6.78 12.24
CA GLY A 8 23.62 -7.64 11.15
C GLY A 8 24.45 -8.93 11.02
N TYR A 9 25.78 -8.84 11.21
CA TYR A 9 26.64 -10.03 11.23
C TYR A 9 26.36 -10.92 12.45
N MET A 10 26.20 -10.36 13.63
CA MET A 10 25.87 -11.14 14.84
C MET A 10 24.57 -11.90 14.67
N TRP A 11 23.52 -11.26 14.16
CA TRP A 11 22.24 -11.92 13.87
C TRP A 11 22.34 -12.98 12.78
N LYS A 12 23.12 -12.74 11.72
CA LYS A 12 23.35 -13.70 10.63
C LYS A 12 23.96 -15.01 11.13
N TYR A 13 24.89 -14.95 12.09
CA TYR A 13 25.58 -16.12 12.63
C TYR A 13 24.98 -16.63 13.95
N SER A 14 24.05 -15.91 14.55
CA SER A 14 23.37 -16.37 15.74
C SER A 14 22.45 -17.55 15.43
N LYS A 15 22.31 -18.46 16.40
CA LYS A 15 21.32 -19.55 16.32
C LYS A 15 19.90 -19.09 16.67
N ALA A 16 19.66 -17.78 16.87
CA ALA A 16 18.37 -17.25 17.30
C ALA A 16 17.21 -17.70 16.39
N TYR A 17 17.42 -17.69 15.06
CA TYR A 17 16.42 -18.14 14.09
C TYR A 17 16.10 -19.64 14.19
N SER A 18 16.96 -20.48 14.81
CA SER A 18 16.69 -21.91 14.98
C SER A 18 15.63 -22.19 16.05
N TYR A 19 15.44 -21.27 17.00
CA TYR A 19 14.43 -21.37 18.05
C TYR A 19 13.01 -20.98 17.60
N VAL A 20 12.85 -20.49 16.37
CA VAL A 20 11.55 -20.15 15.80
C VAL A 20 11.02 -21.36 15.04
N ASP A 21 9.84 -21.84 15.40
CA ASP A 21 9.21 -23.00 14.78
C ASP A 21 8.54 -22.63 13.42
N ALA A 22 7.92 -21.46 13.32
CA ALA A 22 7.28 -21.00 12.10
C ALA A 22 7.37 -19.47 11.92
N TYR A 23 7.47 -19.03 10.66
CA TYR A 23 7.42 -17.63 10.24
C TYR A 23 6.15 -17.40 9.43
N ILE A 24 5.23 -16.61 9.95
CA ILE A 24 4.03 -16.22 9.22
C ILE A 24 4.39 -15.04 8.32
N CYS A 25 4.29 -15.24 7.01
CA CYS A 25 4.54 -14.24 5.98
C CYS A 25 3.19 -13.67 5.53
N CYS A 26 3.00 -12.36 5.70
CA CYS A 26 1.73 -11.71 5.34
C CYS A 26 1.51 -11.53 3.84
N SER A 27 2.36 -12.10 2.99
CA SER A 27 2.18 -12.29 1.55
C SER A 27 2.95 -13.51 1.06
N PHE A 28 2.52 -14.09 -0.06
CA PHE A 28 3.28 -15.14 -0.74
C PHE A 28 4.56 -14.58 -1.36
N PHE A 29 4.56 -13.30 -1.75
CA PHE A 29 5.76 -12.58 -2.14
C PHE A 29 6.82 -12.62 -1.02
N LEU A 30 6.48 -12.21 0.21
CA LEU A 30 7.41 -12.27 1.33
C LEU A 30 7.87 -13.70 1.62
N LYS A 31 6.93 -14.66 1.60
CA LYS A 31 7.24 -16.08 1.74
C LYS A 31 8.26 -16.51 0.70
N SER A 32 8.04 -16.21 -0.57
CA SER A 32 8.96 -16.57 -1.66
C SER A 32 10.37 -16.00 -1.44
N LYS A 33 10.50 -14.79 -0.94
CA LYS A 33 11.78 -14.16 -0.61
C LYS A 33 12.49 -14.86 0.55
N LEU A 34 11.76 -15.22 1.61
CA LEU A 34 12.34 -15.95 2.74
C LEU A 34 12.74 -17.38 2.37
N ASP A 35 11.96 -18.06 1.54
CA ASP A 35 12.23 -19.44 1.09
C ASP A 35 13.53 -19.56 0.26
N THR A 36 14.04 -18.47 -0.30
CA THR A 36 15.37 -18.47 -0.93
C THR A 36 16.49 -18.74 0.08
N GLN A 37 16.25 -18.46 1.34
CA GLN A 37 17.22 -18.68 2.40
C GLN A 37 16.97 -20.03 3.07
N LYS A 38 17.94 -20.95 2.95
CA LYS A 38 17.86 -22.33 3.45
C LYS A 38 17.37 -22.45 4.91
N ARG A 39 17.72 -21.47 5.77
CA ARG A 39 17.32 -21.44 7.19
C ARG A 39 15.84 -21.19 7.45
N PHE A 40 15.10 -20.68 6.47
CA PHE A 40 13.67 -20.34 6.60
C PHE A 40 12.74 -21.24 5.80
N ARG A 41 13.27 -21.87 4.74
CA ARG A 41 12.52 -22.57 3.67
C ARG A 41 11.41 -23.49 4.19
N ASP A 42 11.69 -24.28 5.22
CA ASP A 42 10.73 -25.27 5.71
C ASP A 42 9.91 -24.78 6.92
N LYS A 43 10.03 -23.47 7.22
CA LYS A 43 9.38 -22.84 8.37
C LYS A 43 8.45 -21.69 8.01
N THR A 44 8.31 -21.36 6.73
CA THR A 44 7.49 -20.23 6.30
C THR A 44 6.07 -20.65 5.95
N ILE A 45 5.10 -19.88 6.44
CA ILE A 45 3.67 -20.04 6.15
C ILE A 45 3.16 -18.73 5.55
N GLY A 46 2.59 -18.80 4.34
CA GLY A 46 1.92 -17.63 3.73
C GLY A 46 0.51 -17.48 4.32
N LEU A 47 0.24 -16.33 4.90
CA LEU A 47 -1.08 -16.00 5.43
C LEU A 47 -1.28 -14.48 5.35
N HIS A 48 -2.14 -14.02 4.44
CA HIS A 48 -2.42 -12.59 4.31
C HIS A 48 -2.92 -11.99 5.62
N ASN A 49 -2.65 -10.71 5.81
CA ASN A 49 -3.30 -9.93 6.85
C ASN A 49 -4.83 -10.01 6.67
N PHE A 50 -5.55 -9.79 7.74
CA PHE A 50 -7.00 -9.74 7.69
C PHE A 50 -7.53 -8.51 8.45
N LYS A 51 -8.72 -8.07 8.09
CA LYS A 51 -9.48 -7.05 8.82
C LYS A 51 -10.71 -7.72 9.41
N LYS A 52 -10.94 -7.57 10.71
CA LYS A 52 -12.00 -8.28 11.41
C LYS A 52 -13.39 -7.87 10.92
N GLU A 53 -13.60 -6.56 10.86
CA GLU A 53 -14.88 -5.99 10.42
C GLU A 53 -14.63 -4.60 9.82
N MET A 54 -15.42 -4.26 8.81
CA MET A 54 -15.53 -2.90 8.30
C MET A 54 -16.85 -2.31 8.78
N PRO A 55 -16.92 -1.02 9.07
CA PRO A 55 -18.16 -0.40 9.49
C PRO A 55 -19.20 -0.47 8.37
N HIS A 56 -20.46 -0.69 8.74
CA HIS A 56 -21.57 -0.45 7.83
C HIS A 56 -21.68 1.06 7.61
N LEU A 57 -21.62 1.49 6.35
CA LEU A 57 -21.70 2.89 5.98
C LEU A 57 -22.98 3.11 5.16
N ASP A 58 -23.90 3.91 5.72
CA ASP A 58 -25.16 4.24 5.04
C ASP A 58 -24.97 5.38 4.03
N ASN A 59 -25.75 5.35 2.96
CA ASN A 59 -25.91 6.44 1.97
C ASN A 59 -24.57 6.84 1.31
N ILE A 60 -23.74 5.87 0.94
CA ILE A 60 -22.50 6.12 0.20
C ILE A 60 -22.83 6.50 -1.26
N GLN A 61 -22.28 7.62 -1.69
CA GLN A 61 -22.34 8.08 -3.08
C GLN A 61 -20.92 8.31 -3.59
N LYS A 62 -20.59 7.73 -4.73
CA LYS A 62 -19.29 7.95 -5.38
C LYS A 62 -19.13 9.40 -5.81
N LYS A 63 -18.02 10.04 -5.45
CA LYS A 63 -17.74 11.47 -5.69
C LYS A 63 -16.78 11.73 -6.84
N GLY A 64 -16.32 10.70 -7.52
CA GLY A 64 -15.54 10.81 -8.75
C GLY A 64 -14.05 11.12 -8.56
N TYR A 65 -13.54 11.27 -7.32
CA TYR A 65 -12.12 11.53 -7.09
C TYR A 65 -11.27 10.26 -7.02
N VAL A 66 -9.98 10.43 -7.30
CA VAL A 66 -8.92 9.44 -7.11
C VAL A 66 -8.33 9.62 -5.71
N LEU A 67 -8.19 8.54 -4.94
CA LEU A 67 -7.73 8.58 -3.55
C LEU A 67 -6.38 7.89 -3.35
N GLU A 68 -5.43 8.56 -2.69
CA GLU A 68 -4.27 7.92 -2.04
C GLU A 68 -4.33 8.17 -0.53
N PHE A 69 -4.08 7.13 0.28
CA PHE A 69 -4.05 7.29 1.72
C PHE A 69 -3.01 6.40 2.40
N GLY A 70 -2.39 6.95 3.45
CA GLY A 70 -1.35 6.30 4.23
C GLY A 70 -0.13 7.16 4.47
N HIS A 71 1.06 6.60 4.30
CA HIS A 71 2.31 7.36 4.39
C HIS A 71 2.65 7.95 3.02
N LEU A 72 2.64 9.29 2.94
CA LEU A 72 2.77 10.03 1.69
C LEU A 72 4.25 10.37 1.42
N SER A 73 4.93 9.47 0.73
CA SER A 73 6.37 9.58 0.47
C SER A 73 6.73 9.06 -0.92
N ARG A 74 7.95 9.39 -1.36
CA ARG A 74 8.44 8.99 -2.68
C ARG A 74 8.47 7.48 -2.87
N ASP A 75 8.94 6.73 -1.88
CA ASP A 75 9.00 5.27 -1.93
C ASP A 75 7.61 4.62 -1.95
N LYS A 76 6.58 5.33 -1.45
CA LYS A 76 5.17 4.92 -1.57
C LYS A 76 4.54 5.35 -2.90
N GLY A 77 5.32 5.98 -3.80
CA GLY A 77 4.87 6.38 -5.13
C GLY A 77 4.02 7.65 -5.16
N THR A 78 3.89 8.36 -4.01
CA THR A 78 3.12 9.60 -3.95
C THR A 78 3.61 10.63 -4.98
N ASP A 79 4.93 10.75 -5.17
CA ASP A 79 5.49 11.69 -6.15
C ASP A 79 5.07 11.34 -7.59
N THR A 80 5.05 10.06 -7.93
CA THR A 80 4.59 9.55 -9.23
C THR A 80 3.10 9.87 -9.43
N LEU A 81 2.25 9.65 -8.41
CA LEU A 81 0.84 9.97 -8.50
C LEU A 81 0.59 11.49 -8.63
N LEU A 82 1.44 12.33 -8.03
CA LEU A 82 1.37 13.78 -8.22
C LEU A 82 1.71 14.19 -9.67
N GLU A 83 2.63 13.49 -10.35
CA GLU A 83 2.88 13.73 -11.78
C GLU A 83 1.68 13.29 -12.65
N VAL A 84 1.01 12.19 -12.30
CA VAL A 84 -0.26 11.78 -12.94
C VAL A 84 -1.32 12.87 -12.76
N ALA A 85 -1.48 13.39 -11.54
CA ALA A 85 -2.45 14.46 -11.25
C ALA A 85 -2.25 15.71 -12.12
N LYS A 86 -0.99 16.10 -12.36
CA LYS A 86 -0.66 17.24 -13.27
C LYS A 86 -1.08 16.97 -14.72
N LYS A 87 -1.06 15.72 -15.17
CA LYS A 87 -1.48 15.32 -16.53
C LYS A 87 -3.00 15.18 -16.67
N MET A 88 -3.71 15.07 -15.56
CA MET A 88 -5.16 14.90 -15.53
C MET A 88 -5.85 16.07 -14.80
N PRO A 89 -5.77 17.30 -15.31
CA PRO A 89 -6.21 18.52 -14.60
C PRO A 89 -7.71 18.54 -14.29
N ASP A 90 -8.53 17.79 -15.04
CA ASP A 90 -9.98 17.71 -14.85
C ASP A 90 -10.42 16.65 -13.83
N THR A 91 -9.46 15.89 -13.28
CA THR A 91 -9.70 14.85 -12.27
C THR A 91 -9.25 15.33 -10.90
N GLU A 92 -10.11 15.26 -9.90
CA GLU A 92 -9.74 15.57 -8.51
C GLU A 92 -8.94 14.40 -7.90
N PHE A 93 -7.80 14.71 -7.30
CA PHE A 93 -6.99 13.78 -6.52
C PHE A 93 -7.04 14.15 -5.05
N VAL A 94 -7.40 13.21 -4.20
CA VAL A 94 -7.50 13.38 -2.75
C VAL A 94 -6.40 12.57 -2.07
N PHE A 95 -5.67 13.23 -1.17
CA PHE A 95 -4.59 12.62 -0.40
C PHE A 95 -4.88 12.69 1.09
N ILE A 96 -4.72 11.55 1.79
CA ILE A 96 -4.94 11.43 3.22
C ILE A 96 -3.74 10.77 3.88
N GLY A 97 -3.24 11.38 4.96
CA GLY A 97 -2.14 10.82 5.72
C GLY A 97 -1.09 11.85 6.09
N TYR A 98 0.15 11.40 6.17
CA TYR A 98 1.29 12.27 6.47
C TYR A 98 2.55 11.75 5.76
N GLY A 99 3.50 12.64 5.51
CA GLY A 99 4.77 12.27 4.89
C GLY A 99 5.46 13.45 4.21
N PRO A 100 6.69 13.23 3.75
CA PRO A 100 7.52 14.30 3.16
C PRO A 100 6.99 14.84 1.84
N SER A 101 6.12 14.13 1.13
CA SER A 101 5.57 14.57 -0.15
C SER A 101 4.42 15.58 -0.02
N THR A 102 3.89 15.82 1.19
CA THR A 102 2.72 16.69 1.41
C THR A 102 2.92 18.16 0.99
N ASP A 103 4.14 18.68 1.10
CA ASP A 103 4.41 20.06 0.69
C ASP A 103 4.31 20.28 -0.82
N LYS A 104 4.53 19.23 -1.62
CA LYS A 104 4.43 19.29 -3.09
C LYS A 104 2.98 19.43 -3.57
N MET A 105 2.02 19.00 -2.77
CA MET A 105 0.59 18.96 -3.11
C MET A 105 -0.01 20.36 -3.27
N LYS A 106 0.47 21.34 -2.48
CA LYS A 106 -0.05 22.70 -2.47
C LYS A 106 0.03 23.44 -3.80
N ALA A 107 0.95 23.00 -4.67
CA ALA A 107 1.20 23.64 -5.97
C ALA A 107 0.35 23.05 -7.12
N ILE A 108 -0.45 22.03 -6.87
CA ILE A 108 -1.20 21.31 -7.92
C ILE A 108 -2.70 21.57 -7.72
N PRO A 109 -3.35 22.31 -8.63
CA PRO A 109 -4.71 22.85 -8.41
C PRO A 109 -5.79 21.78 -8.19
N ASN A 110 -5.71 20.64 -8.82
CA ASN A 110 -6.65 19.51 -8.73
C ASN A 110 -6.29 18.50 -7.63
N VAL A 111 -5.32 18.83 -6.78
CA VAL A 111 -4.92 18.01 -5.62
C VAL A 111 -5.47 18.60 -4.34
N LYS A 112 -6.16 17.76 -3.56
CA LYS A 112 -6.73 18.10 -2.26
C LYS A 112 -6.09 17.25 -1.17
N TYR A 113 -5.38 17.89 -0.26
CA TYR A 113 -4.79 17.24 0.90
C TYR A 113 -5.68 17.43 2.13
N LEU A 114 -6.17 16.33 2.72
CA LEU A 114 -7.10 16.35 3.85
C LEU A 114 -6.43 16.10 5.21
N GLY A 115 -5.10 15.97 5.24
CA GLY A 115 -4.38 15.64 6.45
C GLY A 115 -4.59 14.18 6.89
N PHE A 116 -4.27 13.88 8.14
CA PHE A 116 -4.45 12.55 8.71
C PHE A 116 -5.91 12.31 9.12
N LYS A 117 -6.47 11.17 8.74
CA LYS A 117 -7.83 10.74 9.07
C LYS A 117 -7.82 9.30 9.60
N THR A 118 -8.79 8.97 10.43
CA THR A 118 -8.96 7.62 11.00
C THR A 118 -10.43 7.28 11.18
N GLY A 119 -10.70 6.01 11.48
CA GLY A 119 -12.03 5.54 11.84
C GLY A 119 -13.06 5.75 10.73
N GLU A 120 -14.30 6.04 11.12
CA GLU A 120 -15.42 6.15 10.19
C GLU A 120 -15.25 7.28 9.16
N GLU A 121 -14.61 8.40 9.54
CA GLU A 121 -14.31 9.50 8.62
C GLU A 121 -13.43 9.02 7.46
N LEU A 122 -12.35 8.29 7.76
CA LEU A 122 -11.48 7.70 6.73
C LEU A 122 -12.24 6.71 5.86
N TYR A 123 -12.97 5.79 6.47
CA TYR A 123 -13.71 4.76 5.74
C TYR A 123 -14.77 5.33 4.81
N ARG A 124 -15.44 6.41 5.23
CA ARG A 124 -16.40 7.11 4.38
C ARG A 124 -15.71 7.73 3.17
N ILE A 125 -14.56 8.38 3.34
CA ILE A 125 -13.81 8.96 2.23
C ILE A 125 -13.33 7.85 1.28
N ILE A 126 -12.86 6.71 1.79
CA ILE A 126 -12.48 5.57 0.94
C ILE A 126 -13.70 5.07 0.14
N ALA A 127 -14.82 4.85 0.80
CA ALA A 127 -16.03 4.33 0.17
C ALA A 127 -16.63 5.29 -0.89
N GLU A 128 -16.46 6.60 -0.72
CA GLU A 128 -16.93 7.63 -1.64
C GLU A 128 -15.98 7.86 -2.83
N ALA A 129 -14.73 7.40 -2.79
CA ALA A 129 -13.78 7.54 -3.89
C ALA A 129 -14.24 6.75 -5.12
N ALA A 130 -13.98 7.25 -6.31
CA ALA A 130 -14.18 6.50 -7.56
C ALA A 130 -13.23 5.29 -7.61
N ILE A 131 -11.96 5.56 -7.35
CA ILE A 131 -10.88 4.57 -7.24
C ILE A 131 -9.93 4.97 -6.12
N SER A 132 -9.21 4.01 -5.54
CA SER A 132 -8.02 4.29 -4.76
C SER A 132 -6.76 3.82 -5.48
N VAL A 133 -5.63 4.48 -5.20
CA VAL A 133 -4.35 4.15 -5.82
C VAL A 133 -3.36 3.72 -4.75
N CYS A 134 -2.66 2.62 -4.99
CA CYS A 134 -1.53 2.18 -4.18
C CYS A 134 -0.28 2.16 -5.07
N PRO A 135 0.40 3.32 -5.26
CA PRO A 135 1.42 3.49 -6.30
C PRO A 135 2.82 3.12 -5.81
N SER A 136 2.95 2.29 -4.78
CA SER A 136 4.23 2.03 -4.11
C SER A 136 5.34 1.61 -5.09
N GLU A 137 6.48 2.26 -4.96
CA GLU A 137 7.74 1.94 -5.65
C GLU A 137 8.67 1.09 -4.78
N TRP A 138 8.23 0.76 -3.57
CA TRP A 138 8.89 -0.12 -2.63
C TRP A 138 8.09 -1.40 -2.42
N TYR A 139 8.76 -2.49 -2.08
CA TYR A 139 8.09 -3.76 -1.80
C TYR A 139 7.11 -3.65 -0.64
N GLU A 140 5.83 -3.72 -0.96
CA GLU A 140 4.77 -3.89 0.02
C GLU A 140 4.60 -5.38 0.34
N ASN A 141 4.21 -5.67 1.57
CA ASN A 141 3.88 -7.05 1.92
C ASN A 141 2.39 -7.31 1.74
N CYS A 142 1.56 -6.65 2.55
CA CYS A 142 0.10 -6.80 2.51
C CYS A 142 -0.52 -5.47 2.97
N PRO A 143 -0.56 -4.46 2.09
CA PRO A 143 -0.96 -3.11 2.47
C PRO A 143 -2.44 -3.03 2.86
N TYR A 144 -2.70 -2.50 4.05
CA TYR A 144 -4.06 -2.30 4.55
C TYR A 144 -4.87 -1.34 3.68
N SER A 145 -4.22 -0.37 3.04
CA SER A 145 -4.89 0.57 2.14
C SER A 145 -5.60 -0.14 0.97
N VAL A 146 -4.97 -1.15 0.39
CA VAL A 146 -5.60 -1.98 -0.65
C VAL A 146 -6.77 -2.77 -0.08
N MET A 147 -6.55 -3.46 1.05
CA MET A 147 -7.58 -4.28 1.69
C MET A 147 -8.80 -3.45 2.10
N GLU A 148 -8.58 -2.31 2.74
CA GLU A 148 -9.65 -1.41 3.19
C GLU A 148 -10.46 -0.86 2.01
N SER A 149 -9.78 -0.50 0.91
CA SER A 149 -10.44 -0.03 -0.30
C SER A 149 -11.37 -1.09 -0.90
N VAL A 150 -10.84 -2.29 -1.12
CA VAL A 150 -11.62 -3.41 -1.69
C VAL A 150 -12.78 -3.78 -0.78
N LEU A 151 -12.57 -3.89 0.53
CA LEU A 151 -13.61 -4.22 1.51
C LEU A 151 -14.71 -3.15 1.58
N LEU A 152 -14.41 -1.89 1.28
CA LEU A 152 -15.38 -0.78 1.21
C LEU A 152 -15.99 -0.59 -0.19
N GLY A 153 -15.72 -1.50 -1.13
CA GLY A 153 -16.27 -1.45 -2.49
C GLY A 153 -15.66 -0.37 -3.36
N THR A 154 -14.40 0.01 -3.08
CA THR A 154 -13.65 0.96 -3.91
C THR A 154 -12.57 0.22 -4.68
N PRO A 155 -12.63 0.22 -6.04
CA PRO A 155 -11.62 -0.43 -6.87
C PRO A 155 -10.23 0.17 -6.64
N VAL A 156 -9.19 -0.65 -6.79
CA VAL A 156 -7.80 -0.24 -6.53
C VAL A 156 -6.97 -0.31 -7.80
N VAL A 157 -6.26 0.77 -8.12
CA VAL A 157 -5.18 0.76 -9.10
C VAL A 157 -3.88 0.59 -8.32
N GLY A 158 -3.22 -0.56 -8.44
CA GLY A 158 -2.05 -0.94 -7.64
C GLY A 158 -0.81 -1.19 -8.48
N SER A 159 0.35 -0.79 -7.97
CA SER A 159 1.61 -1.12 -8.62
C SER A 159 1.93 -2.62 -8.53
N LYS A 160 2.59 -3.17 -9.54
CA LYS A 160 3.11 -4.56 -9.53
C LYS A 160 4.32 -4.70 -8.61
N MET A 161 4.15 -4.31 -7.33
CA MET A 161 5.23 -4.25 -6.37
C MET A 161 4.92 -5.09 -5.12
N GLY A 162 5.81 -6.05 -4.84
CA GLY A 162 5.70 -6.89 -3.63
C GLY A 162 4.44 -7.75 -3.61
N GLY A 163 3.67 -7.66 -2.54
CA GLY A 163 2.41 -8.39 -2.33
C GLY A 163 1.15 -7.65 -2.80
N ILE A 164 1.28 -6.45 -3.39
CA ILE A 164 0.11 -5.72 -3.92
C ILE A 164 -0.67 -6.56 -4.95
N PRO A 165 -0.03 -7.22 -5.93
CA PRO A 165 -0.73 -8.05 -6.92
C PRO A 165 -1.51 -9.22 -6.33
N GLU A 166 -1.20 -9.63 -5.10
CA GLU A 166 -1.92 -10.72 -4.43
C GLU A 166 -3.30 -10.30 -3.88
N LEU A 167 -3.56 -8.99 -3.80
CA LEU A 167 -4.75 -8.40 -3.20
C LEU A 167 -5.72 -7.80 -4.23
N ILE A 168 -5.31 -7.72 -5.49
CA ILE A 168 -6.08 -7.10 -6.57
C ILE A 168 -6.36 -8.16 -7.63
N GLU A 169 -7.63 -8.33 -7.95
CA GLU A 169 -8.10 -9.17 -9.06
C GLU A 169 -8.42 -8.26 -10.27
N PRO A 170 -7.55 -8.25 -11.29
CA PRO A 170 -7.72 -7.38 -12.45
C PRO A 170 -9.08 -7.55 -13.12
N GLY A 171 -9.72 -6.43 -13.46
CA GLY A 171 -11.08 -6.40 -14.05
C GLY A 171 -12.22 -6.61 -13.04
N ILE A 172 -11.93 -6.94 -11.77
CA ILE A 172 -12.94 -7.19 -10.73
C ILE A 172 -12.78 -6.21 -9.57
N THR A 173 -11.64 -6.26 -8.86
CA THR A 173 -11.38 -5.40 -7.71
C THR A 173 -10.46 -4.22 -8.03
N GLY A 174 -9.93 -4.15 -9.24
CA GLY A 174 -9.07 -3.07 -9.69
C GLY A 174 -8.20 -3.44 -10.87
N GLU A 175 -7.09 -2.71 -11.02
CA GLU A 175 -6.10 -2.92 -12.08
C GLU A 175 -4.67 -2.83 -11.52
N LEU A 176 -3.72 -3.34 -12.30
CA LEU A 176 -2.30 -3.36 -11.95
C LEU A 176 -1.46 -2.62 -13.00
N PHE A 177 -0.50 -1.81 -12.54
CA PHE A 177 0.42 -1.04 -13.39
C PHE A 177 1.88 -1.23 -13.00
N GLU A 178 2.81 -0.85 -13.87
CA GLU A 178 4.25 -0.91 -13.58
C GLU A 178 4.69 0.23 -12.64
N ALA A 179 5.35 -0.11 -11.54
CA ALA A 179 5.76 0.86 -10.51
C ALA A 179 6.60 2.00 -11.11
N GLY A 180 6.27 3.25 -10.76
CA GLY A 180 6.94 4.45 -11.24
C GLY A 180 6.56 4.85 -12.67
N ASN A 181 5.67 4.11 -13.35
CA ASN A 181 5.22 4.45 -14.69
C ASN A 181 4.01 5.41 -14.64
N VAL A 182 4.21 6.62 -15.11
CA VAL A 182 3.19 7.71 -15.13
C VAL A 182 2.22 7.55 -16.31
N GLU A 183 2.57 6.77 -17.32
CA GLU A 183 1.79 6.61 -18.57
C GLU A 183 0.92 5.34 -18.55
N ASP A 184 1.14 4.42 -17.61
CA ASP A 184 0.44 3.15 -17.44
C ASP A 184 -0.79 3.32 -16.55
#